data_29c94504dee717b9ae3020bfd043fee5
#
_entry.id   29c94504dee717b9ae3020bfd043fee5
#
_cell.length_a   1.000
_cell.length_b   1.000
_cell.length_c   1.000
_cell.angle_alpha   90.00
_cell.angle_beta   90.00
_cell.angle_gamma   90.00
#
_symmetry.space_group_name_H-M   'P 1'
#
loop_
_entity.id
_entity.type
_entity.pdbx_description
1 polymer ?
#
loop_
_entity_poly.entity_id
_entity_poly.type
_entity_poly.pdbx_seq_one_letter_code
_entity_poly.pdbx_strand_id
1 'polypeptide(L)'
;MKAYSVPETFAAELKRDNYMTVDNLSVILTHLSEIVRNNLAQLLSYKDMRGLLDRLGPEYRKLLDDICPAHLSYSGLQAVLKLLLSERVSIRNLNLILEAIAEVAPHVRRSEMIVEHVRMRMAQQICGDLADNGVLSVLRLGNRWDLVFHQSLKRDAKGEITEFDIDPRLLEQFGTEASVAIRKYLDAGERFVLVASPEARPYIRMIIERLFTTLSVLSHVEIARGVEVRSLGTIS
;
A
#
# COMPACT_ATOMS: atom_id res chain seq x y z
N MET A 1 19.00 -7.77 2.03
CA MET A 1 20.18 -7.90 2.89
C MET A 1 20.98 -9.10 2.42
N LYS A 2 22.30 -9.00 2.28
CA LYS A 2 23.14 -10.17 2.00
C LYS A 2 23.39 -10.87 3.33
N ALA A 3 23.18 -12.18 3.38
CA ALA A 3 23.44 -13.02 4.55
C ALA A 3 24.39 -14.16 4.14
N TYR A 4 25.23 -14.59 5.07
CA TYR A 4 26.17 -15.68 4.87
C TYR A 4 25.86 -16.80 5.86
N SER A 5 25.88 -18.04 5.39
CA SER A 5 25.78 -19.20 6.27
C SER A 5 27.17 -19.48 6.87
N VAL A 6 27.21 -19.60 8.17
CA VAL A 6 28.46 -19.95 8.92
C VAL A 6 28.21 -21.13 9.84
N PRO A 7 29.22 -21.95 10.13
CA PRO A 7 29.10 -23.01 11.12
C PRO A 7 28.74 -22.45 12.50
N GLU A 8 27.94 -23.18 13.26
CA GLU A 8 27.46 -22.76 14.59
C GLU A 8 28.61 -22.49 15.58
N THR A 9 29.73 -23.16 15.40
CA THR A 9 30.95 -22.98 16.21
C THR A 9 31.49 -21.55 16.18
N PHE A 10 31.26 -20.78 15.09
CA PHE A 10 31.68 -19.38 14.95
C PHE A 10 30.67 -18.37 15.48
N ALA A 11 29.45 -18.80 15.87
CA ALA A 11 28.40 -17.92 16.30
C ALA A 11 28.77 -17.04 17.52
N ALA A 12 29.51 -17.61 18.47
CA ALA A 12 29.96 -16.90 19.67
C ALA A 12 31.04 -15.85 19.36
N GLU A 13 31.92 -16.14 18.41
CA GLU A 13 32.98 -15.23 17.95
C GLU A 13 32.41 -14.07 17.16
N LEU A 14 31.50 -14.33 16.21
CA LEU A 14 30.81 -13.33 15.43
C LEU A 14 29.97 -12.39 16.30
N LYS A 15 29.31 -12.90 17.35
CA LYS A 15 28.58 -12.03 18.30
C LYS A 15 29.53 -11.11 19.07
N ARG A 16 30.72 -11.56 19.42
CA ARG A 16 31.75 -10.75 20.07
C ARG A 16 32.23 -9.62 19.18
N ASP A 17 32.31 -9.89 17.87
CA ASP A 17 32.74 -8.92 16.86
C ASP A 17 31.60 -8.04 16.35
N ASN A 18 30.46 -7.99 17.08
CA ASN A 18 29.25 -7.22 16.76
C ASN A 18 28.56 -7.56 15.42
N TYR A 19 28.79 -8.76 14.87
CA TYR A 19 27.99 -9.25 13.75
C TYR A 19 26.63 -9.74 14.22
N MET A 20 25.59 -9.32 13.49
CA MET A 20 24.23 -9.84 13.74
C MET A 20 24.16 -11.28 13.28
N THR A 21 23.99 -12.20 14.24
CA THR A 21 23.80 -13.62 13.96
C THR A 21 22.35 -14.01 14.23
N VAL A 22 21.78 -14.81 13.34
CA VAL A 22 20.40 -15.30 13.42
C VAL A 22 20.41 -16.80 13.27
N ASP A 23 19.64 -17.52 14.09
CA ASP A 23 19.53 -18.97 13.99
C ASP A 23 18.67 -19.37 12.75
N ASN A 24 18.84 -20.64 12.33
CA ASN A 24 18.16 -21.15 11.14
C ASN A 24 16.63 -21.10 11.25
N LEU A 25 16.07 -21.32 12.44
CA LEU A 25 14.63 -21.27 12.65
C LEU A 25 14.10 -19.85 12.48
N SER A 26 14.77 -18.85 13.05
CA SER A 26 14.45 -17.43 12.89
C SER A 26 14.53 -16.99 11.43
N VAL A 27 15.50 -17.49 10.66
CA VAL A 27 15.59 -17.22 9.21
C VAL A 27 14.37 -17.78 8.48
N ILE A 28 14.01 -19.04 8.75
CA ILE A 28 12.85 -19.70 8.13
C ILE A 28 11.55 -18.96 8.50
N LEU A 29 11.35 -18.61 9.77
CA LEU A 29 10.16 -17.90 10.25
C LEU A 29 10.05 -16.50 9.64
N THR A 30 11.17 -15.78 9.53
CA THR A 30 11.21 -14.47 8.89
C THR A 30 10.85 -14.58 7.41
N HIS A 31 11.44 -15.54 6.71
CA HIS A 31 11.15 -15.77 5.30
C HIS A 31 9.70 -16.19 5.06
N LEU A 32 9.16 -17.11 5.87
CA LEU A 32 7.76 -17.50 5.82
C LEU A 32 6.81 -16.31 6.07
N SER A 33 7.14 -15.50 7.07
CA SER A 33 6.36 -14.28 7.37
C SER A 33 6.32 -13.31 6.21
N GLU A 34 7.44 -13.11 5.51
CA GLU A 34 7.49 -12.26 4.31
C GLU A 34 6.70 -12.88 3.14
N ILE A 35 6.78 -14.19 2.92
CA ILE A 35 5.97 -14.86 1.90
C ILE A 35 4.48 -14.67 2.20
N VAL A 36 4.06 -14.89 3.45
CA VAL A 36 2.66 -14.70 3.85
C VAL A 36 2.23 -13.25 3.62
N ARG A 37 3.02 -12.26 4.06
CA ARG A 37 2.71 -10.83 3.86
C ARG A 37 2.55 -10.45 2.39
N ASN A 38 3.42 -10.98 1.54
CA ASN A 38 3.37 -10.69 0.10
C ASN A 38 2.17 -11.34 -0.62
N ASN A 39 1.57 -12.35 0.01
CA ASN A 39 0.46 -13.11 -0.56
C ASN A 39 -0.87 -12.98 0.22
N LEU A 40 -0.96 -12.04 1.18
CA LEU A 40 -2.17 -11.85 2.01
C LEU A 40 -3.45 -11.67 1.20
N ALA A 41 -3.39 -10.90 0.11
CA ALA A 41 -4.53 -10.70 -0.78
C ALA A 41 -5.02 -12.02 -1.41
N GLN A 42 -4.10 -12.92 -1.77
CA GLN A 42 -4.43 -14.21 -2.37
C GLN A 42 -4.97 -15.19 -1.31
N LEU A 43 -4.45 -15.11 -0.09
CA LEU A 43 -4.84 -15.97 1.03
C LEU A 43 -6.24 -15.64 1.56
N LEU A 44 -6.76 -14.42 1.37
CA LEU A 44 -8.11 -14.05 1.79
C LEU A 44 -9.16 -14.72 0.90
N SER A 45 -9.57 -15.94 1.24
CA SER A 45 -10.66 -16.62 0.55
C SER A 45 -12.02 -15.96 0.86
N TYR A 46 -13.05 -16.27 0.05
CA TYR A 46 -14.42 -15.81 0.33
C TYR A 46 -14.94 -16.34 1.69
N LYS A 47 -14.59 -17.56 2.04
CA LYS A 47 -14.94 -18.18 3.32
C LYS A 47 -14.29 -17.42 4.49
N ASP A 48 -13.00 -17.08 4.36
CA ASP A 48 -12.28 -16.35 5.41
C ASP A 48 -12.85 -14.95 5.61
N MET A 49 -13.17 -14.25 4.51
CA MET A 49 -13.86 -12.96 4.57
C MET A 49 -15.21 -13.11 5.30
N ARG A 50 -16.04 -14.10 4.93
CA ARG A 50 -17.33 -14.34 5.63
C ARG A 50 -17.10 -14.58 7.12
N GLY A 51 -16.10 -15.37 7.49
CA GLY A 51 -15.74 -15.61 8.89
C GLY A 51 -15.28 -14.35 9.64
N LEU A 52 -14.67 -13.37 8.96
CA LEU A 52 -14.36 -12.06 9.53
C LEU A 52 -15.64 -11.24 9.77
N LEU A 53 -16.56 -11.23 8.80
CA LEU A 53 -17.83 -10.50 8.88
C LEU A 53 -18.75 -11.09 9.97
N ASP A 54 -18.75 -12.40 10.17
CA ASP A 54 -19.54 -13.07 11.20
C ASP A 54 -19.14 -12.68 12.64
N ARG A 55 -17.94 -12.13 12.82
CA ARG A 55 -17.43 -11.64 14.13
C ARG A 55 -17.79 -10.18 14.43
N LEU A 56 -18.45 -9.50 13.50
CA LEU A 56 -18.87 -8.10 13.69
C LEU A 56 -19.94 -7.99 14.80
N GLY A 57 -19.90 -6.88 15.53
CA GLY A 57 -20.96 -6.50 16.47
C GLY A 57 -22.28 -6.23 15.78
N PRO A 58 -23.41 -6.22 16.53
CA PRO A 58 -24.74 -6.08 15.96
C PRO A 58 -24.93 -4.81 15.10
N GLU A 59 -24.38 -3.69 15.52
CA GLU A 59 -24.44 -2.42 14.80
C GLU A 59 -23.71 -2.47 13.44
N TYR A 60 -22.55 -3.11 13.39
CA TYR A 60 -21.78 -3.25 12.14
C TYR A 60 -22.37 -4.32 11.20
N ARG A 61 -23.11 -5.29 11.75
CA ARG A 61 -23.91 -6.21 10.91
C ARG A 61 -25.02 -5.47 10.21
N LYS A 62 -25.74 -4.56 10.89
CA LYS A 62 -26.74 -3.71 10.24
C LYS A 62 -26.11 -2.85 9.14
N LEU A 63 -24.98 -2.19 9.44
CA LEU A 63 -24.27 -1.42 8.43
C LEU A 63 -23.86 -2.27 7.23
N LEU A 64 -23.39 -3.50 7.46
CA LEU A 64 -23.08 -4.44 6.40
C LEU A 64 -24.31 -4.81 5.57
N ASP A 65 -25.46 -5.04 6.19
CA ASP A 65 -26.73 -5.35 5.51
C ASP A 65 -27.23 -4.15 4.68
N ASP A 66 -26.96 -2.92 5.12
CA ASP A 66 -27.25 -1.70 4.35
C ASP A 66 -26.33 -1.56 3.11
N ILE A 67 -25.07 -1.99 3.22
CA ILE A 67 -24.10 -1.96 2.12
C ILE A 67 -24.31 -3.13 1.14
N CYS A 68 -24.43 -4.34 1.66
CA CYS A 68 -24.43 -5.59 0.89
C CYS A 68 -25.80 -6.28 0.96
N PRO A 69 -26.39 -6.68 -0.19
CA PRO A 69 -25.85 -6.57 -1.55
C PRO A 69 -26.30 -5.30 -2.28
N ALA A 70 -27.01 -4.36 -1.65
CA ALA A 70 -27.71 -3.25 -2.29
C ALA A 70 -26.77 -2.32 -3.08
N HIS A 71 -25.65 -1.95 -2.48
CA HIS A 71 -24.68 -1.00 -3.07
C HIS A 71 -23.40 -1.69 -3.52
N LEU A 72 -22.97 -2.73 -2.80
CA LEU A 72 -21.77 -3.50 -3.10
C LEU A 72 -22.04 -4.99 -2.90
N SER A 73 -21.67 -5.83 -3.87
CA SER A 73 -21.77 -7.27 -3.68
C SER A 73 -20.73 -7.77 -2.64
N TYR A 74 -20.98 -8.92 -2.01
CA TYR A 74 -19.97 -9.54 -1.15
C TYR A 74 -18.65 -9.84 -1.88
N SER A 75 -18.72 -10.18 -3.18
CA SER A 75 -17.52 -10.33 -4.00
C SER A 75 -16.81 -9.00 -4.23
N GLY A 76 -17.57 -7.91 -4.38
CA GLY A 76 -17.03 -6.54 -4.44
C GLY A 76 -16.36 -6.14 -3.13
N LEU A 77 -16.99 -6.44 -1.99
CA LEU A 77 -16.38 -6.23 -0.67
C LEU A 77 -15.07 -7.03 -0.52
N GLN A 78 -15.06 -8.30 -0.95
CA GLN A 78 -13.82 -9.09 -0.97
C GLN A 78 -12.75 -8.45 -1.85
N ALA A 79 -13.11 -7.92 -3.01
CA ALA A 79 -12.17 -7.24 -3.89
C ALA A 79 -11.56 -6.00 -3.23
N VAL A 80 -12.36 -5.18 -2.54
CA VAL A 80 -11.87 -4.02 -1.76
C VAL A 80 -10.87 -4.46 -0.69
N LEU A 81 -11.22 -5.48 0.11
CA LEU A 81 -10.32 -5.99 1.15
C LEU A 81 -9.02 -6.57 0.58
N LYS A 82 -9.09 -7.27 -0.56
CA LYS A 82 -7.91 -7.79 -1.25
C LYS A 82 -7.02 -6.68 -1.81
N LEU A 83 -7.60 -5.62 -2.35
CA LEU A 83 -6.85 -4.46 -2.83
C LEU A 83 -6.11 -3.75 -1.68
N LEU A 84 -6.75 -3.58 -0.51
CA LEU A 84 -6.06 -3.06 0.68
C LEU A 84 -4.88 -3.95 1.09
N LEU A 85 -5.10 -5.26 1.16
CA LEU A 85 -4.05 -6.23 1.53
C LEU A 85 -2.91 -6.29 0.52
N SER A 86 -3.18 -6.14 -0.79
CA SER A 86 -2.15 -6.12 -1.83
C SER A 86 -1.22 -4.92 -1.67
N GLU A 87 -1.72 -3.84 -1.09
CA GLU A 87 -0.93 -2.66 -0.74
C GLU A 87 -0.43 -2.67 0.72
N ARG A 88 -0.48 -3.83 1.38
CA ARG A 88 -0.03 -4.04 2.76
C ARG A 88 -0.79 -3.20 3.79
N VAL A 89 -1.98 -2.71 3.45
CA VAL A 89 -2.86 -2.02 4.39
C VAL A 89 -3.59 -3.06 5.25
N SER A 90 -3.49 -2.93 6.55
CA SER A 90 -4.10 -3.86 7.50
C SER A 90 -5.63 -3.72 7.51
N ILE A 91 -6.34 -4.83 7.35
CA ILE A 91 -7.81 -4.89 7.42
C ILE A 91 -8.34 -5.22 8.82
N ARG A 92 -7.51 -5.14 9.87
CA ARG A 92 -7.92 -5.46 11.23
C ARG A 92 -9.03 -4.55 11.75
N ASN A 93 -8.99 -3.27 11.38
CA ASN A 93 -10.04 -2.31 11.73
C ASN A 93 -11.18 -2.38 10.69
N LEU A 94 -11.87 -3.54 10.65
CA LEU A 94 -12.93 -3.79 9.70
C LEU A 94 -14.12 -2.84 9.88
N ASN A 95 -14.36 -2.37 11.11
CA ASN A 95 -15.40 -1.41 11.43
C ASN A 95 -15.21 -0.09 10.65
N LEU A 96 -14.03 0.51 10.77
CA LEU A 96 -13.68 1.74 10.04
C LEU A 96 -13.72 1.54 8.51
N ILE A 97 -13.31 0.37 8.04
CA ILE A 97 -13.37 0.03 6.61
C ILE A 97 -14.81 -0.01 6.13
N LEU A 98 -15.73 -0.63 6.88
CA LEU A 98 -17.15 -0.69 6.54
C LEU A 98 -17.81 0.69 6.58
N GLU A 99 -17.49 1.53 7.58
CA GLU A 99 -17.95 2.92 7.63
C GLU A 99 -17.52 3.69 6.38
N ALA A 100 -16.24 3.60 6.03
CA ALA A 100 -15.71 4.28 4.85
C ALA A 100 -16.33 3.77 3.54
N ILE A 101 -16.61 2.47 3.43
CA ILE A 101 -17.31 1.91 2.28
C ILE A 101 -18.75 2.44 2.21
N ALA A 102 -19.46 2.49 3.34
CA ALA A 102 -20.84 2.97 3.41
C ALA A 102 -20.98 4.43 2.92
N GLU A 103 -19.98 5.27 3.17
CA GLU A 103 -19.97 6.68 2.74
C GLU A 103 -19.98 6.83 1.21
N VAL A 104 -19.39 5.89 0.46
CA VAL A 104 -19.19 6.04 -0.99
C VAL A 104 -19.90 4.99 -1.84
N ALA A 105 -20.18 3.80 -1.32
CA ALA A 105 -20.78 2.71 -2.08
C ALA A 105 -22.11 3.06 -2.77
N PRO A 106 -22.98 3.96 -2.25
CA PRO A 106 -24.17 4.40 -2.97
C PRO A 106 -23.88 5.11 -4.29
N HIS A 107 -22.71 5.74 -4.42
CA HIS A 107 -22.36 6.59 -5.56
C HIS A 107 -21.20 6.03 -6.40
N VAL A 108 -20.37 5.16 -5.81
CA VAL A 108 -19.14 4.63 -6.41
C VAL A 108 -19.23 3.10 -6.48
N ARG A 109 -19.16 2.56 -7.70
CA ARG A 109 -19.27 1.10 -7.92
C ARG A 109 -17.93 0.40 -8.15
N ARG A 110 -16.90 1.15 -8.56
CA ARG A 110 -15.58 0.58 -8.85
C ARG A 110 -14.82 0.37 -7.55
N SER A 111 -14.41 -0.88 -7.31
CA SER A 111 -13.69 -1.28 -6.09
C SER A 111 -12.40 -0.46 -5.88
N GLU A 112 -11.70 -0.12 -6.97
CA GLU A 112 -10.48 0.69 -6.92
C GLU A 112 -10.74 2.08 -6.35
N MET A 113 -11.86 2.72 -6.74
CA MET A 113 -12.22 4.04 -6.23
C MET A 113 -12.70 3.99 -4.78
N ILE A 114 -13.39 2.92 -4.40
CA ILE A 114 -13.79 2.66 -3.01
C ILE A 114 -12.54 2.52 -2.14
N VAL A 115 -11.53 1.79 -2.61
CA VAL A 115 -10.25 1.61 -1.90
C VAL A 115 -9.57 2.95 -1.63
N GLU A 116 -9.52 3.85 -2.61
CA GLU A 116 -8.90 5.18 -2.41
C GLU A 116 -9.59 5.95 -1.27
N HIS A 117 -10.93 5.91 -1.21
CA HIS A 117 -11.67 6.54 -0.12
C HIS A 117 -11.39 5.86 1.23
N VAL A 118 -11.42 4.53 1.27
CA VAL A 118 -11.10 3.77 2.49
C VAL A 118 -9.70 4.11 2.99
N ARG A 119 -8.70 4.17 2.10
CA ARG A 119 -7.32 4.53 2.44
C ARG A 119 -7.23 5.92 3.05
N MET A 120 -7.93 6.90 2.49
CA MET A 120 -7.99 8.27 3.04
C MET A 120 -8.58 8.27 4.46
N ARG A 121 -9.62 7.50 4.71
CA ARG A 121 -10.23 7.34 6.05
C ARG A 121 -9.30 6.63 7.04
N MET A 122 -8.43 5.75 6.53
CA MET A 122 -7.43 5.00 7.30
C MET A 122 -6.07 5.71 7.41
N ALA A 123 -5.96 6.96 6.99
CA ALA A 123 -4.70 7.70 6.90
C ALA A 123 -3.84 7.63 8.19
N GLN A 124 -4.46 7.76 9.37
CA GLN A 124 -3.76 7.66 10.66
C GLN A 124 -3.10 6.29 10.86
N GLN A 125 -3.82 5.22 10.55
CA GLN A 125 -3.30 3.85 10.67
C GLN A 125 -2.18 3.61 9.64
N ILE A 126 -2.40 4.00 8.38
CA ILE A 126 -1.43 3.81 7.30
C ILE A 126 -0.13 4.57 7.61
N CYS A 127 -0.23 5.85 8.02
CA CYS A 127 0.94 6.63 8.39
C CYS A 127 1.63 6.07 9.64
N GLY A 128 0.87 5.62 10.65
CA GLY A 128 1.43 5.01 11.86
C GLY A 128 2.25 3.75 11.56
N ASP A 129 1.78 2.91 10.62
CA ASP A 129 2.48 1.68 10.21
C ASP A 129 3.75 1.98 9.37
N LEU A 130 3.80 3.12 8.68
CA LEU A 130 4.88 3.50 7.77
C LEU A 130 5.90 4.48 8.37
N ALA A 131 5.51 5.26 9.37
CA ALA A 131 6.39 6.19 10.05
C ALA A 131 7.44 5.45 10.89
N ASP A 132 8.63 6.02 10.96
CA ASP A 132 9.68 5.60 11.88
C ASP A 132 9.83 6.65 12.99
N ASN A 133 9.63 6.24 14.25
CA ASN A 133 9.65 7.14 15.41
C ASN A 133 8.75 8.39 15.24
N GLY A 134 7.60 8.22 14.58
CA GLY A 134 6.64 9.31 14.32
C GLY A 134 6.96 10.20 13.12
N VAL A 135 8.07 9.95 12.42
CA VAL A 135 8.49 10.70 11.23
C VAL A 135 8.24 9.87 9.97
N LEU A 136 7.50 10.42 9.03
CA LEU A 136 7.26 9.82 7.72
C LEU A 136 8.23 10.44 6.69
N SER A 137 9.21 9.67 6.26
CA SER A 137 10.11 10.10 5.18
C SER A 137 9.42 9.93 3.83
N VAL A 138 9.45 10.97 3.01
CA VAL A 138 8.73 11.00 1.73
C VAL A 138 9.64 11.35 0.56
N LEU A 139 9.53 10.60 -0.51
CA LEU A 139 10.02 10.96 -1.84
C LEU A 139 8.80 11.41 -2.65
N ARG A 140 8.85 12.60 -3.23
CA ARG A 140 7.69 13.16 -3.93
C ARG A 140 7.80 12.97 -5.43
N LEU A 141 6.65 12.90 -6.08
CA LEU A 141 6.60 13.07 -7.52
C LEU A 141 6.81 14.55 -7.85
N GLY A 142 7.69 14.85 -8.81
CA GLY A 142 7.90 16.22 -9.29
C GLY A 142 6.77 16.68 -10.21
N ASN A 143 6.60 17.99 -10.32
CA ASN A 143 5.50 18.60 -11.09
C ASN A 143 5.42 18.11 -12.54
N ARG A 144 6.56 17.85 -13.18
CA ARG A 144 6.61 17.31 -14.54
C ARG A 144 5.88 15.96 -14.63
N TRP A 145 6.22 15.03 -13.76
CA TRP A 145 5.61 13.70 -13.75
C TRP A 145 4.15 13.73 -13.29
N ASP A 146 3.85 14.56 -12.30
CA ASP A 146 2.46 14.73 -11.84
C ASP A 146 1.57 15.23 -12.99
N LEU A 147 2.05 16.18 -13.80
CA LEU A 147 1.35 16.67 -14.99
C LEU A 147 1.21 15.56 -16.06
N VAL A 148 2.28 14.81 -16.35
CA VAL A 148 2.24 13.72 -17.34
C VAL A 148 1.19 12.68 -16.93
N PHE A 149 1.19 12.25 -15.67
CA PHE A 149 0.20 11.30 -15.17
C PHE A 149 -1.22 11.86 -15.26
N HIS A 150 -1.43 13.11 -14.87
CA HIS A 150 -2.73 13.79 -14.95
C HIS A 150 -3.26 13.86 -16.38
N GLN A 151 -2.41 14.19 -17.35
CA GLN A 151 -2.77 14.26 -18.77
C GLN A 151 -3.06 12.87 -19.37
N SER A 152 -2.49 11.81 -18.78
CA SER A 152 -2.73 10.43 -19.19
C SER A 152 -4.05 9.86 -18.67
N LEU A 153 -4.75 10.57 -17.78
CA LEU A 153 -6.06 10.17 -17.27
C LEU A 153 -7.17 10.66 -18.22
N LYS A 154 -7.75 9.74 -18.98
CA LYS A 154 -8.92 10.05 -19.82
C LYS A 154 -10.17 10.09 -18.95
N ARG A 155 -11.01 11.07 -19.24
CA ARG A 155 -12.25 11.32 -18.50
C ARG A 155 -13.45 11.28 -19.42
N ASP A 156 -14.59 10.85 -18.89
CA ASP A 156 -15.87 10.95 -19.56
C ASP A 156 -16.49 12.37 -19.46
N ALA A 157 -17.68 12.52 -20.01
CA ALA A 157 -18.42 13.79 -19.98
C ALA A 157 -18.83 14.22 -18.55
N LYS A 158 -18.78 13.31 -17.58
CA LYS A 158 -19.06 13.59 -16.16
C LYS A 158 -17.79 13.89 -15.35
N GLY A 159 -16.61 13.84 -16.01
CA GLY A 159 -15.31 14.03 -15.36
C GLY A 159 -14.77 12.79 -14.65
N GLU A 160 -15.43 11.63 -14.77
CA GLU A 160 -14.93 10.37 -14.18
C GLU A 160 -13.80 9.81 -15.01
N ILE A 161 -12.75 9.28 -14.32
CA ILE A 161 -11.62 8.65 -14.98
C ILE A 161 -12.07 7.30 -15.56
N THR A 162 -12.00 7.19 -16.89
CA THR A 162 -12.40 5.99 -17.64
C THR A 162 -11.22 5.12 -18.01
N GLU A 163 -10.09 5.72 -18.30
CA GLU A 163 -8.92 5.03 -18.81
C GLU A 163 -7.64 5.74 -18.38
N PHE A 164 -6.57 4.97 -18.23
CA PHE A 164 -5.21 5.47 -18.07
C PHE A 164 -4.40 5.10 -19.33
N ASP A 165 -4.02 6.12 -20.09
CA ASP A 165 -3.35 5.97 -21.39
C ASP A 165 -2.09 6.84 -21.42
N ILE A 166 -0.98 6.27 -20.97
CA ILE A 166 0.32 6.92 -20.97
C ILE A 166 1.15 6.47 -22.17
N ASP A 167 1.87 7.42 -22.80
CA ASP A 167 2.82 7.09 -23.85
C ASP A 167 3.87 6.08 -23.33
N PRO A 168 4.09 4.94 -24.02
CA PRO A 168 5.06 3.93 -23.60
C PRO A 168 6.48 4.47 -23.38
N ARG A 169 6.90 5.49 -24.13
CA ARG A 169 8.21 6.12 -23.98
C ARG A 169 8.29 6.92 -22.67
N LEU A 170 7.23 7.65 -22.34
CA LEU A 170 7.14 8.38 -21.06
C LEU A 170 7.09 7.41 -19.90
N LEU A 171 6.39 6.27 -20.05
CA LEU A 171 6.34 5.23 -19.04
C LEU A 171 7.73 4.64 -18.75
N GLU A 172 8.49 4.32 -19.82
CA GLU A 172 9.87 3.80 -19.70
C GLU A 172 10.80 4.84 -19.06
N GLN A 173 10.70 6.10 -19.49
CA GLN A 173 11.45 7.20 -18.91
C GLN A 173 11.16 7.38 -17.43
N PHE A 174 9.88 7.40 -17.05
CA PHE A 174 9.48 7.46 -15.65
C PHE A 174 10.05 6.28 -14.85
N GLY A 175 9.94 5.06 -15.37
CA GLY A 175 10.48 3.87 -14.73
C GLY A 175 11.99 3.97 -14.47
N THR A 176 12.74 4.52 -15.41
CA THR A 176 14.18 4.73 -15.28
C THR A 176 14.51 5.79 -14.24
N GLU A 177 13.91 6.97 -14.34
CA GLU A 177 14.17 8.10 -13.42
C GLU A 177 13.71 7.74 -11.99
N ALA A 178 12.54 7.11 -11.85
CA ALA A 178 12.05 6.62 -10.57
C ALA A 178 12.99 5.58 -9.96
N SER A 179 13.49 4.65 -10.77
CA SER A 179 14.42 3.62 -10.28
C SER A 179 15.71 4.21 -9.76
N VAL A 180 16.27 5.20 -10.42
CA VAL A 180 17.49 5.89 -9.98
C VAL A 180 17.24 6.61 -8.65
N ALA A 181 16.17 7.40 -8.58
CA ALA A 181 15.83 8.16 -7.37
C ALA A 181 15.51 7.26 -6.17
N ILE A 182 14.74 6.19 -6.39
CA ILE A 182 14.33 5.25 -5.34
C ILE A 182 15.53 4.45 -4.83
N ARG A 183 16.36 3.90 -5.73
CA ARG A 183 17.55 3.12 -5.33
C ARG A 183 18.53 3.92 -4.51
N LYS A 184 18.74 5.20 -4.80
CA LYS A 184 19.60 6.10 -4.02
C LYS A 184 19.29 6.05 -2.52
N TYR A 185 18.00 6.04 -2.15
CA TYR A 185 17.59 6.00 -0.75
C TYR A 185 17.47 4.60 -0.18
N LEU A 186 17.05 3.61 -0.99
CA LEU A 186 17.02 2.21 -0.57
C LEU A 186 18.43 1.67 -0.27
N ASP A 187 19.42 2.00 -1.10
CA ASP A 187 20.81 1.59 -0.92
C ASP A 187 21.44 2.25 0.31
N ALA A 188 20.97 3.45 0.68
CA ALA A 188 21.32 4.12 1.93
C ALA A 188 20.62 3.53 3.17
N GLY A 189 19.73 2.54 3.00
CA GLY A 189 18.97 1.93 4.09
C GLY A 189 17.80 2.78 4.62
N GLU A 190 17.41 3.84 3.90
CA GLU A 190 16.30 4.72 4.28
C GLU A 190 14.96 4.01 4.11
N ARG A 191 14.08 4.17 5.11
CA ARG A 191 12.67 3.78 5.01
C ARG A 191 11.87 5.01 4.60
N PHE A 192 11.14 4.91 3.50
CA PHE A 192 10.36 6.03 2.97
C PHE A 192 9.17 5.56 2.14
N VAL A 193 8.30 6.48 1.80
CA VAL A 193 7.16 6.27 0.91
C VAL A 193 7.27 7.19 -0.30
N LEU A 194 6.70 6.78 -1.42
CA LEU A 194 6.49 7.67 -2.56
C LEU A 194 5.16 8.41 -2.38
N VAL A 195 5.13 9.72 -2.64
CA VAL A 195 3.92 10.53 -2.53
C VAL A 195 3.57 11.14 -3.88
N ALA A 196 2.31 10.99 -4.27
CA ALA A 196 1.75 11.44 -5.54
C ALA A 196 0.41 12.18 -5.34
N SER A 197 -0.17 12.71 -6.42
CA SER A 197 -1.55 13.20 -6.41
C SER A 197 -2.56 12.06 -6.21
N PRO A 198 -3.74 12.31 -5.59
CA PRO A 198 -4.72 11.26 -5.30
C PRO A 198 -5.17 10.49 -6.53
N GLU A 199 -5.43 11.20 -7.64
CA GLU A 199 -5.93 10.59 -8.87
C GLU A 199 -4.88 9.77 -9.61
N ALA A 200 -3.60 10.17 -9.56
CA ALA A 200 -2.50 9.45 -10.19
C ALA A 200 -1.96 8.29 -9.33
N ARG A 201 -2.16 8.34 -8.01
CA ARG A 201 -1.62 7.36 -7.06
C ARG A 201 -1.84 5.89 -7.47
N PRO A 202 -3.06 5.43 -7.83
CA PRO A 202 -3.29 4.02 -8.17
C PRO A 202 -2.45 3.57 -9.37
N TYR A 203 -2.30 4.43 -10.36
CA TYR A 203 -1.55 4.13 -11.59
C TYR A 203 -0.04 4.15 -11.34
N ILE A 204 0.43 5.10 -10.55
CA ILE A 204 1.84 5.15 -10.10
C ILE A 204 2.15 3.91 -9.27
N ARG A 205 1.26 3.51 -8.35
CA ARG A 205 1.40 2.28 -7.56
C ARG A 205 1.55 1.06 -8.47
N MET A 206 0.70 0.93 -9.48
CA MET A 206 0.74 -0.19 -10.43
C MET A 206 2.09 -0.28 -11.17
N ILE A 207 2.72 0.85 -11.48
CA ILE A 207 4.03 0.90 -12.14
C ILE A 207 5.14 0.59 -11.15
N ILE A 208 5.14 1.27 -10.00
CA ILE A 208 6.18 1.16 -8.98
C ILE A 208 6.23 -0.25 -8.38
N GLU A 209 5.09 -0.91 -8.19
CA GLU A 209 5.03 -2.27 -7.68
C GLU A 209 5.81 -3.28 -8.51
N ARG A 210 5.85 -3.10 -9.83
CA ARG A 210 6.63 -3.96 -10.73
C ARG A 210 8.14 -3.80 -10.56
N LEU A 211 8.59 -2.63 -10.10
CA LEU A 211 9.99 -2.29 -9.91
C LEU A 211 10.42 -2.50 -8.44
N PHE A 212 9.55 -2.12 -7.51
CA PHE A 212 9.80 -2.10 -6.07
C PHE A 212 8.56 -2.59 -5.31
N THR A 213 8.40 -3.89 -5.18
CA THR A 213 7.21 -4.56 -4.62
C THR A 213 6.87 -4.13 -3.19
N THR A 214 7.86 -3.69 -2.43
CA THR A 214 7.71 -3.32 -1.01
C THR A 214 7.56 -1.83 -0.76
N LEU A 215 7.76 -0.99 -1.79
CA LEU A 215 7.68 0.46 -1.64
C LEU A 215 6.20 0.89 -1.63
N SER A 216 5.78 1.55 -0.55
CA SER A 216 4.44 2.10 -0.44
C SER A 216 4.30 3.40 -1.23
N VAL A 217 3.15 3.55 -1.91
CA VAL A 217 2.78 4.79 -2.60
C VAL A 217 1.56 5.38 -1.91
N LEU A 218 1.68 6.58 -1.40
CA LEU A 218 0.62 7.34 -0.76
C LEU A 218 0.19 8.51 -1.65
N SER A 219 -1.04 8.95 -1.48
CA SER A 219 -1.44 10.28 -1.94
C SER A 219 -1.20 11.32 -0.84
N HIS A 220 -1.07 12.59 -1.22
CA HIS A 220 -0.87 13.65 -0.24
C HIS A 220 -2.05 13.79 0.74
N VAL A 221 -3.27 13.35 0.36
CA VAL A 221 -4.45 13.36 1.25
C VAL A 221 -4.46 12.21 2.26
N GLU A 222 -3.61 11.20 2.06
CA GLU A 222 -3.41 10.10 3.00
C GLU A 222 -2.36 10.43 4.07
N ILE A 223 -1.68 11.58 3.98
CA ILE A 223 -0.76 12.01 5.03
C ILE A 223 -1.61 12.53 6.21
N ALA A 224 -1.61 11.78 7.29
CA ALA A 224 -2.42 12.08 8.46
C ALA A 224 -1.98 13.36 9.16
N ARG A 225 -2.94 14.09 9.73
CA ARG A 225 -2.65 15.30 10.51
C ARG A 225 -1.80 14.96 11.74
N GLY A 226 -0.78 15.77 11.99
CA GLY A 226 0.12 15.59 13.14
C GLY A 226 1.26 14.63 12.92
N VAL A 227 1.36 13.97 11.76
CA VAL A 227 2.54 13.19 11.37
C VAL A 227 3.62 14.15 10.90
N GLU A 228 4.81 14.03 11.47
CA GLU A 228 5.98 14.78 11.00
C GLU A 228 6.46 14.22 9.66
N VAL A 229 6.67 15.09 8.67
CA VAL A 229 7.07 14.68 7.32
C VAL A 229 8.47 15.16 7.02
N ARG A 230 9.37 14.22 6.73
CA ARG A 230 10.74 14.49 6.25
C ARG A 230 10.80 14.30 4.75
N SER A 231 11.01 15.39 4.00
CA SER A 231 11.18 15.31 2.54
C SER A 231 12.60 14.85 2.19
N LEU A 232 12.71 13.79 1.40
CA LEU A 232 13.98 13.27 0.89
C LEU A 232 14.36 13.90 -0.46
N GLY A 233 13.36 14.33 -1.25
CA GLY A 233 13.56 14.91 -2.57
C GLY A 233 12.36 14.67 -3.48
N THR A 234 12.60 14.84 -4.79
CA THR A 234 11.60 14.65 -5.85
C THR A 234 12.15 13.81 -6.99
N ILE A 235 11.27 13.03 -7.63
CA ILE A 235 11.52 12.39 -8.93
C ILE A 235 11.17 13.44 -9.98
N SER A 236 12.13 13.96 -10.69
CA SER A 236 12.00 15.11 -11.62
C SER A 236 12.28 14.72 -13.04
#